data_657a46714781db6c92138820334a130a
#
_entry.id   657a46714781db6c92138820334a130a
#
_cell.length_a   1.000
_cell.length_b   1.000
_cell.length_c   1.000
_cell.angle_alpha   90.00
_cell.angle_beta   90.00
_cell.angle_gamma   90.00
#
_symmetry.space_group_name_H-M   'P 1'
#
loop_
_entity.id
_entity.type
_entity.pdbx_description
1 polymer ?
#
loop_
_entity_poly.entity_id
_entity_poly.type
_entity_poly.pdbx_seq_one_letter_code
_entity_poly.pdbx_strand_id
1 'polypeptide(L)'
;MHEPSSLPSTLLPLPRSCEVRPGPEFLIRSYTFYPNRLFRAYQFFYRDPSCSEPTHSLLIKGRVRLRRASWVTRGATEADYHLHKVGVVFHSRRALLDVARRLDHSKAGRDCAHRLPPARAWLSGALYELLGAGAERDCAAALGFTMHELSLVRVQRRLQPEPRAAPRLVEELYLGDIHTERAERRHYRPTGYQRPLQSALVSLGSREGEF
;
A
#
# COMPACT_ATOMS: atom_id res chain seq x y z
N MET A 1 28.80 11.37 5.54
CA MET A 1 27.42 11.35 6.06
C MET A 1 26.49 11.42 4.87
N HIS A 2 25.89 10.28 4.46
CA HIS A 2 24.87 10.33 3.40
C HIS A 2 23.57 10.77 4.06
N GLU A 3 23.05 11.90 3.61
CA GLU A 3 21.68 12.31 3.91
C GLU A 3 20.72 11.19 3.52
N PRO A 4 19.69 10.91 4.33
CA PRO A 4 18.66 9.96 3.95
C PRO A 4 17.99 10.47 2.67
N SER A 5 18.19 9.74 1.58
CA SER A 5 17.60 10.04 0.28
C SER A 5 16.09 10.22 0.43
N SER A 6 15.53 11.28 -0.13
CA SER A 6 14.08 11.49 -0.17
C SER A 6 13.40 10.32 -0.90
N LEU A 7 12.18 9.96 -0.45
CA LEU A 7 11.39 8.95 -1.14
C LEU A 7 11.02 9.45 -2.55
N PRO A 8 11.03 8.56 -3.56
CA PRO A 8 10.61 8.91 -4.92
C PRO A 8 9.16 9.42 -4.95
N SER A 9 8.87 10.39 -5.82
CA SER A 9 7.58 11.09 -5.82
C SER A 9 6.39 10.21 -6.17
N THR A 10 6.56 9.28 -7.13
CA THR A 10 5.47 8.37 -7.54
C THR A 10 6.06 7.01 -7.88
N LEU A 11 5.51 5.99 -7.25
CA LEU A 11 5.95 4.61 -7.42
C LEU A 11 4.76 3.77 -7.89
N LEU A 12 4.94 3.14 -9.03
CA LEU A 12 4.03 2.14 -9.56
C LEU A 12 4.70 0.77 -9.46
N PRO A 13 3.94 -0.30 -9.33
CA PRO A 13 4.49 -1.62 -9.60
C PRO A 13 5.02 -1.67 -11.04
N LEU A 14 5.97 -2.54 -11.29
CA LEU A 14 6.38 -2.89 -12.66
C LEU A 14 5.14 -3.08 -13.53
N PRO A 15 5.13 -2.67 -14.79
CA PRO A 15 3.92 -2.59 -15.58
C PRO A 15 3.14 -3.92 -15.51
N ARG A 16 1.98 -3.84 -14.87
CA ARG A 16 0.95 -4.88 -14.79
C ARG A 16 1.35 -6.23 -14.17
N SER A 17 2.37 -6.31 -13.35
CA SER A 17 2.65 -7.55 -12.63
C SER A 17 1.79 -7.66 -11.39
N CYS A 18 0.95 -8.68 -11.35
CA CYS A 18 0.24 -9.08 -10.14
C CYS A 18 1.25 -9.54 -9.08
N GLU A 19 1.18 -8.94 -7.90
CA GLU A 19 2.00 -9.34 -6.77
C GLU A 19 1.31 -10.44 -5.98
N VAL A 20 2.09 -11.39 -5.51
CA VAL A 20 1.63 -12.43 -4.59
C VAL A 20 2.25 -12.17 -3.22
N ARG A 21 1.42 -11.96 -2.22
CA ARG A 21 1.81 -11.85 -0.82
C ARG A 21 1.42 -13.12 -0.06
N PRO A 22 2.09 -13.38 1.07
CA PRO A 22 1.65 -14.45 1.95
C PRO A 22 0.18 -14.31 2.34
N GLY A 23 -0.52 -15.49 2.33
CA GLY A 23 -1.94 -15.55 2.67
C GLY A 23 -2.77 -16.52 1.82
N PRO A 24 -2.65 -16.77 0.48
CA PRO A 24 -2.07 -15.85 -0.47
C PRO A 24 -2.97 -14.63 -0.73
N GLU A 25 -2.36 -13.49 -0.97
CA GLU A 25 -3.03 -12.28 -1.41
C GLU A 25 -2.49 -11.87 -2.79
N PHE A 26 -3.39 -11.48 -3.70
CA PHE A 26 -3.04 -11.06 -5.05
C PHE A 26 -3.38 -9.57 -5.19
N LEU A 27 -2.39 -8.75 -5.51
CA LEU A 27 -2.62 -7.31 -5.54
C LEU A 27 -1.70 -6.54 -6.49
N ILE A 28 -2.14 -5.33 -6.79
CA ILE A 28 -1.35 -4.29 -7.45
C ILE A 28 -1.31 -3.09 -6.52
N ARG A 29 -0.14 -2.49 -6.33
CA ARG A 29 0.07 -1.36 -5.43
C ARG A 29 0.56 -0.13 -6.18
N SER A 30 0.16 1.04 -5.69
CA SER A 30 0.66 2.32 -6.16
C SER A 30 0.90 3.24 -4.96
N TYR A 31 2.03 3.90 -4.93
CA TYR A 31 2.40 4.85 -3.89
C TYR A 31 2.79 6.18 -4.51
N THR A 32 2.35 7.27 -3.91
CA THR A 32 2.80 8.62 -4.22
C THR A 32 3.29 9.27 -2.93
N PHE A 33 4.55 9.68 -2.89
CA PHE A 33 5.15 10.39 -1.77
C PHE A 33 5.30 11.87 -2.13
N TYR A 34 4.95 12.73 -1.18
CA TYR A 34 4.99 14.19 -1.34
C TYR A 34 6.13 14.78 -0.51
N PRO A 35 6.70 15.95 -0.92
CA PRO A 35 7.81 16.59 -0.20
C PRO A 35 7.49 16.92 1.27
N ASN A 36 6.21 17.14 1.62
CA ASN A 36 5.75 17.43 2.98
C ASN A 36 5.58 16.18 3.87
N ARG A 37 6.20 15.06 3.50
CA ARG A 37 6.14 13.75 4.18
C ARG A 37 4.78 13.06 4.11
N LEU A 38 3.81 13.63 3.42
CA LEU A 38 2.55 12.94 3.16
C LEU A 38 2.75 11.87 2.11
N PHE A 39 1.91 10.84 2.16
CA PHE A 39 1.82 9.86 1.09
C PHE A 39 0.37 9.49 0.82
N ARG A 40 0.15 9.00 -0.38
CA ARG A 40 -1.08 8.36 -0.82
C ARG A 40 -0.72 6.99 -1.38
N ALA A 41 -1.51 5.99 -1.02
CA ALA A 41 -1.35 4.66 -1.55
C ALA A 41 -2.68 4.09 -2.03
N TYR A 42 -2.61 3.28 -3.06
CA TYR A 42 -3.70 2.45 -3.53
C TYR A 42 -3.24 1.00 -3.50
N GLN A 43 -4.09 0.11 -2.99
CA GLN A 43 -3.88 -1.32 -3.03
C GLN A 43 -5.12 -1.96 -3.64
N PHE A 44 -4.95 -2.53 -4.83
CA PHE A 44 -6.01 -3.20 -5.58
C PHE A 44 -5.89 -4.69 -5.36
N PHE A 45 -6.86 -5.29 -4.69
CA PHE A 45 -6.87 -6.71 -4.35
C PHE A 45 -7.69 -7.52 -5.35
N TYR A 46 -7.21 -8.71 -5.66
CA TYR A 46 -7.78 -9.62 -6.63
C TYR A 46 -7.96 -11.01 -6.02
N ARG A 47 -8.80 -11.82 -6.68
CA ARG A 47 -9.07 -13.19 -6.25
C ARG A 47 -8.06 -14.18 -6.80
N ASP A 48 -7.43 -13.85 -7.93
CA ASP A 48 -6.61 -14.74 -8.74
C ASP A 48 -5.19 -14.19 -8.94
N PRO A 49 -4.20 -15.05 -9.19
CA PRO A 49 -2.81 -14.64 -9.35
C PRO A 49 -2.51 -13.86 -10.63
N SER A 50 -3.45 -13.79 -11.57
CA SER A 50 -3.34 -12.95 -12.77
C SER A 50 -3.91 -11.55 -12.58
N CYS A 51 -4.46 -11.23 -11.40
CA CYS A 51 -5.14 -9.95 -11.10
C CYS A 51 -6.25 -9.61 -12.12
N SER A 52 -7.06 -10.59 -12.49
CA SER A 52 -8.16 -10.42 -13.42
C SER A 52 -9.51 -10.20 -12.74
N GLU A 53 -9.74 -10.77 -11.57
CA GLU A 53 -10.96 -10.64 -10.78
C GLU A 53 -10.77 -9.67 -9.59
N PRO A 54 -11.15 -8.39 -9.70
CA PRO A 54 -11.02 -7.45 -8.59
C PRO A 54 -12.01 -7.78 -7.47
N THR A 55 -11.54 -7.70 -6.22
CA THR A 55 -12.36 -7.89 -5.03
C THR A 55 -12.67 -6.58 -4.34
N HIS A 56 -11.65 -5.89 -3.88
CA HIS A 56 -11.76 -4.60 -3.24
C HIS A 56 -10.48 -3.79 -3.45
N SER A 57 -10.59 -2.49 -3.25
CA SER A 57 -9.45 -1.57 -3.30
C SER A 57 -9.38 -0.77 -2.01
N LEU A 58 -8.17 -0.53 -1.53
CA LEU A 58 -7.90 0.34 -0.40
C LEU A 58 -7.29 1.65 -0.90
N LEU A 59 -7.85 2.76 -0.42
CA LEU A 59 -7.34 4.11 -0.61
C LEU A 59 -6.79 4.60 0.72
N ILE A 60 -5.49 4.91 0.75
CA ILE A 60 -4.78 5.18 1.99
C ILE A 60 -4.11 6.53 1.87
N LYS A 61 -4.23 7.35 2.92
CA LYS A 61 -3.47 8.59 3.10
C LYS A 61 -2.81 8.57 4.46
N GLY A 62 -1.59 9.05 4.49
CA GLY A 62 -0.83 9.08 5.73
C GLY A 62 0.40 9.97 5.63
N ARG A 63 1.23 9.86 6.64
CA ARG A 63 2.54 10.51 6.73
C ARG A 63 3.59 9.46 6.98
N VAL A 64 4.75 9.63 6.34
CA VAL A 64 5.94 8.81 6.58
C VAL A 64 7.11 9.73 6.88
N ARG A 65 7.89 9.38 7.89
CA ARG A 65 9.08 10.12 8.30
C ARG A 65 10.26 9.17 8.34
N LEU A 66 11.24 9.40 7.49
CA LEU A 66 12.50 8.67 7.53
C LEU A 66 13.24 9.01 8.83
N ARG A 67 13.83 7.99 9.43
CA ARG A 67 14.61 8.07 10.66
C ARG A 67 16.10 7.89 10.34
N ARG A 68 16.71 6.95 10.97
CA ARG A 68 18.14 6.60 10.84
C ARG A 68 18.33 5.37 9.98
N ALA A 69 19.56 5.15 9.54
CA ALA A 69 19.93 3.88 8.92
C ALA A 69 19.64 2.72 9.89
N SER A 70 19.07 1.65 9.35
CA SER A 70 18.81 0.45 10.14
C SER A 70 20.12 -0.23 10.49
N TRP A 71 20.28 -0.58 11.74
CA TRP A 71 21.41 -1.38 12.22
C TRP A 71 21.16 -2.88 12.12
N VAL A 72 19.89 -3.29 11.96
CA VAL A 72 19.48 -4.69 11.77
C VAL A 72 19.58 -5.10 10.32
N THR A 73 19.12 -4.24 9.41
CA THR A 73 19.07 -4.52 7.95
C THR A 73 19.97 -3.55 7.21
N ARG A 74 21.11 -4.04 6.77
CA ARG A 74 22.13 -3.20 6.09
C ARG A 74 21.56 -2.54 4.84
N GLY A 75 21.80 -1.24 4.70
CA GLY A 75 21.35 -0.44 3.56
C GLY A 75 19.88 0.00 3.63
N ALA A 76 19.16 -0.38 4.68
CA ALA A 76 17.80 0.08 4.93
C ALA A 76 17.80 1.35 5.79
N THR A 77 16.71 2.11 5.66
CA THR A 77 16.38 3.25 6.52
C THR A 77 15.12 2.90 7.32
N GLU A 78 15.18 3.11 8.61
CA GLU A 78 14.00 2.99 9.48
C GLU A 78 13.08 4.19 9.25
N ALA A 79 11.78 3.98 9.31
CA ALA A 79 10.80 5.04 9.17
C ALA A 79 9.64 4.88 10.15
N ASP A 80 9.09 6.02 10.56
CA ASP A 80 7.80 6.07 11.26
C ASP A 80 6.72 6.39 10.25
N TYR A 81 5.55 5.78 10.40
CA TYR A 81 4.40 6.12 9.60
C TYR A 81 3.15 6.31 10.46
N HIS A 82 2.25 7.10 9.97
CA HIS A 82 0.94 7.32 10.59
C HIS A 82 -0.13 7.41 9.50
N LEU A 83 -1.18 6.61 9.64
CA LEU A 83 -2.31 6.61 8.72
C LEU A 83 -3.34 7.65 9.16
N HIS A 84 -3.78 8.49 8.25
CA HIS A 84 -4.80 9.51 8.49
C HIS A 84 -6.15 9.10 7.94
N LYS A 85 -6.14 8.37 6.84
CA LYS A 85 -7.36 7.92 6.17
C LYS A 85 -7.14 6.57 5.51
N VAL A 86 -8.10 5.69 5.72
CA VAL A 86 -8.22 4.41 4.99
C VAL A 86 -9.67 4.27 4.57
N GLY A 87 -9.87 4.13 3.28
CA GLY A 87 -11.17 3.86 2.69
C GLY A 87 -11.13 2.58 1.88
N VAL A 88 -12.24 1.89 1.78
CA VAL A 88 -12.40 0.68 0.99
C VAL A 88 -13.47 0.87 -0.08
N VAL A 89 -13.17 0.39 -1.28
CA VAL A 89 -14.11 0.28 -2.40
C VAL A 89 -14.28 -1.20 -2.70
N PHE A 90 -15.53 -1.69 -2.72
CA PHE A 90 -15.82 -3.07 -3.09
C PHE A 90 -16.21 -3.18 -4.56
N HIS A 91 -15.65 -4.16 -5.25
CA HIS A 91 -15.94 -4.43 -6.66
C HIS A 91 -16.94 -5.57 -6.85
N SER A 92 -17.27 -6.30 -5.77
CA SER A 92 -18.31 -7.32 -5.77
C SER A 92 -18.99 -7.40 -4.41
N ARG A 93 -20.29 -7.81 -4.41
CA ARG A 93 -21.04 -8.06 -3.18
C ARG A 93 -20.38 -9.14 -2.32
N ARG A 94 -19.79 -10.14 -2.96
CA ARG A 94 -19.06 -11.22 -2.26
C ARG A 94 -17.87 -10.67 -1.48
N ALA A 95 -17.11 -9.75 -2.06
CA ALA A 95 -15.97 -9.11 -1.37
C ALA A 95 -16.43 -8.32 -0.14
N LEU A 96 -17.56 -7.60 -0.22
CA LEU A 96 -18.15 -6.92 0.93
C LEU A 96 -18.54 -7.92 2.03
N LEU A 97 -19.21 -9.02 1.68
CA LEU A 97 -19.62 -10.04 2.65
C LEU A 97 -18.42 -10.74 3.30
N ASP A 98 -17.33 -10.96 2.56
CA ASP A 98 -16.09 -11.54 3.07
C ASP A 98 -15.41 -10.61 4.08
N VAL A 99 -15.41 -9.31 3.83
CA VAL A 99 -14.87 -8.31 4.76
C VAL A 99 -15.78 -8.17 5.99
N ALA A 100 -17.09 -8.12 5.81
CA ALA A 100 -18.06 -8.06 6.92
C ALA A 100 -17.90 -9.25 7.86
N ARG A 101 -17.78 -10.46 7.31
CA ARG A 101 -17.54 -11.68 8.12
C ARG A 101 -16.25 -11.60 8.93
N ARG A 102 -15.19 -11.03 8.36
CA ARG A 102 -13.92 -10.85 9.10
C ARG A 102 -14.07 -9.87 10.27
N LEU A 103 -14.88 -8.83 10.13
CA LEU A 103 -15.19 -7.91 11.23
C LEU A 103 -15.93 -8.61 12.37
N ASP A 104 -16.80 -9.56 12.08
CA ASP A 104 -17.60 -10.26 13.10
C ASP A 104 -16.76 -11.13 14.05
N HIS A 105 -15.52 -11.47 13.67
CA HIS A 105 -14.66 -12.36 14.47
C HIS A 105 -14.07 -11.72 15.72
N SER A 106 -14.14 -10.41 15.88
CA SER A 106 -13.61 -9.71 17.05
C SER A 106 -14.60 -8.69 17.59
N LYS A 107 -14.48 -8.36 18.89
CA LYS A 107 -15.29 -7.28 19.48
C LYS A 107 -15.03 -5.95 18.76
N ALA A 108 -13.76 -5.60 18.55
CA ALA A 108 -13.38 -4.39 17.83
C ALA A 108 -13.95 -4.35 16.41
N GLY A 109 -13.98 -5.49 15.71
CA GLY A 109 -14.57 -5.61 14.39
C GLY A 109 -16.09 -5.43 14.41
N ARG A 110 -16.80 -6.07 15.35
CA ARG A 110 -18.26 -5.87 15.49
C ARG A 110 -18.63 -4.42 15.78
N ASP A 111 -17.83 -3.73 16.58
CA ASP A 111 -18.01 -2.29 16.84
C ASP A 111 -17.84 -1.44 15.56
N CYS A 112 -17.14 -1.97 14.56
CA CYS A 112 -16.90 -1.32 13.26
C CYS A 112 -17.89 -1.74 12.16
N ALA A 113 -18.79 -2.68 12.41
CA ALA A 113 -19.70 -3.21 11.38
C ALA A 113 -20.57 -2.12 10.72
N HIS A 114 -20.92 -1.07 11.46
CA HIS A 114 -21.71 0.07 10.96
C HIS A 114 -20.98 0.92 9.91
N ARG A 115 -19.67 0.76 9.74
CA ARG A 115 -18.87 1.46 8.71
C ARG A 115 -19.06 0.86 7.32
N LEU A 116 -19.56 -0.35 7.25
CA LEU A 116 -19.87 -1.01 5.99
C LEU A 116 -21.38 -0.97 5.72
N PRO A 117 -21.80 -0.81 4.46
CA PRO A 117 -23.20 -0.89 4.12
C PRO A 117 -23.69 -2.34 4.23
N PRO A 118 -24.97 -2.57 4.50
CA PRO A 118 -25.55 -3.88 4.29
C PRO A 118 -25.46 -4.27 2.80
N ALA A 119 -25.32 -5.56 2.51
CA ALA A 119 -25.13 -6.04 1.14
C ALA A 119 -26.22 -5.59 0.14
N ARG A 120 -27.44 -5.36 0.64
CA ARG A 120 -28.58 -4.86 -0.16
C ARG A 120 -28.46 -3.38 -0.54
N ALA A 121 -27.71 -2.59 0.22
CA ALA A 121 -27.49 -1.15 0.01
C ALA A 121 -26.08 -0.83 -0.51
N TRP A 122 -25.30 -1.86 -0.83
CA TRP A 122 -23.97 -1.67 -1.39
C TRP A 122 -24.05 -1.04 -2.79
N LEU A 123 -23.20 -0.03 -3.00
CA LEU A 123 -23.01 0.64 -4.29
C LEU A 123 -21.62 0.33 -4.83
N SER A 124 -21.55 -0.15 -6.07
CA SER A 124 -20.28 -0.38 -6.76
C SER A 124 -19.53 0.94 -6.93
N GLY A 125 -18.24 0.95 -6.60
CA GLY A 125 -17.39 2.14 -6.71
C GLY A 125 -17.54 3.15 -5.56
N ALA A 126 -18.48 2.96 -4.63
CA ALA A 126 -18.60 3.81 -3.45
C ALA A 126 -17.44 3.55 -2.47
N LEU A 127 -16.89 4.64 -1.91
CA LEU A 127 -15.85 4.59 -0.90
C LEU A 127 -16.47 4.56 0.50
N TYR A 128 -16.10 3.54 1.28
CA TYR A 128 -16.49 3.41 2.68
C TYR A 128 -15.28 3.68 3.58
N GLU A 129 -15.40 4.65 4.48
CA GLU A 129 -14.30 5.07 5.33
C GLU A 129 -14.13 4.14 6.53
N LEU A 130 -12.94 3.56 6.67
CA LEU A 130 -12.55 2.70 7.79
C LEU A 130 -11.75 3.47 8.86
N LEU A 131 -10.99 4.46 8.44
CA LEU A 131 -10.23 5.39 9.29
C LEU A 131 -10.31 6.78 8.68
N GLY A 132 -10.57 7.80 9.49
CA GLY A 132 -10.64 9.20 9.05
C GLY A 132 -10.87 10.15 10.21
N ALA A 133 -10.92 11.45 9.93
CA ALA A 133 -11.04 12.50 10.93
C ALA A 133 -12.32 12.42 11.79
N GLY A 134 -13.39 11.83 11.27
CA GLY A 134 -14.66 11.62 11.96
C GLY A 134 -14.84 10.21 12.56
N ALA A 135 -13.78 9.39 12.51
CA ALA A 135 -13.87 8.02 13.00
C ALA A 135 -13.49 7.95 14.49
N GLU A 136 -14.41 7.56 15.34
CA GLU A 136 -14.14 7.33 16.75
C GLU A 136 -13.16 6.17 17.00
N ARG A 137 -12.98 5.28 16.03
CA ARG A 137 -12.15 4.08 16.11
C ARG A 137 -11.46 3.79 14.79
N ASP A 138 -10.27 3.18 14.88
CA ASP A 138 -9.53 2.64 13.74
C ASP A 138 -10.11 1.29 13.30
N CYS A 139 -11.06 1.34 12.38
CA CYS A 139 -11.67 0.15 11.82
C CYS A 139 -10.78 -0.56 10.79
N ALA A 140 -9.77 0.11 10.26
CA ALA A 140 -8.77 -0.55 9.43
C ALA A 140 -7.92 -1.52 10.27
N ALA A 141 -7.50 -1.11 11.46
CA ALA A 141 -6.80 -1.98 12.40
C ALA A 141 -7.67 -3.16 12.87
N ALA A 142 -8.99 -2.94 13.06
CA ALA A 142 -9.93 -4.01 13.40
C ALA A 142 -10.04 -5.08 12.32
N LEU A 143 -9.80 -4.72 11.04
CA LEU A 143 -9.70 -5.66 9.91
C LEU A 143 -8.33 -6.33 9.80
N GLY A 144 -7.39 -6.03 10.69
CA GLY A 144 -6.01 -6.50 10.62
C GLY A 144 -5.19 -5.81 9.52
N PHE A 145 -5.65 -4.66 9.02
CA PHE A 145 -4.91 -3.87 8.07
C PHE A 145 -3.82 -3.07 8.77
N THR A 146 -2.59 -3.24 8.31
CA THR A 146 -1.42 -2.47 8.75
C THR A 146 -0.55 -2.15 7.54
N MET A 147 0.32 -1.15 7.68
CA MET A 147 1.33 -0.81 6.69
C MET A 147 2.73 -0.83 7.30
N HIS A 148 3.02 -1.80 8.17
CA HIS A 148 4.33 -1.92 8.83
C HIS A 148 5.49 -2.07 7.85
N GLU A 149 5.23 -2.48 6.61
CA GLU A 149 6.19 -2.44 5.52
C GLU A 149 6.81 -1.04 5.31
N LEU A 150 6.10 0.02 5.66
CA LEU A 150 6.62 1.39 5.60
C LEU A 150 7.64 1.70 6.69
N SER A 151 7.79 0.87 7.71
CA SER A 151 8.76 1.09 8.78
C SER A 151 10.21 0.75 8.39
N LEU A 152 10.41 0.05 7.29
CA LEU A 152 11.71 -0.32 6.75
C LEU A 152 11.73 -0.05 5.24
N VAL A 153 12.56 0.88 4.81
CA VAL A 153 12.62 1.31 3.41
C VAL A 153 14.05 1.32 2.88
N ARG A 154 14.20 1.03 1.59
CA ARG A 154 15.46 1.16 0.88
C ARG A 154 15.19 1.69 -0.52
N VAL A 155 15.92 2.72 -0.91
CA VAL A 155 15.91 3.25 -2.28
C VAL A 155 17.19 2.80 -2.97
N GLN A 156 17.06 2.26 -4.16
CA GLN A 156 18.18 1.81 -4.98
C GLN A 156 18.00 2.32 -6.40
N ARG A 157 19.08 2.75 -7.01
CA ARG A 157 19.14 3.10 -8.44
C ARG A 157 19.89 2.01 -9.18
N ARG A 158 19.35 1.56 -10.31
CA ARG A 158 20.03 0.61 -11.18
C ARG A 158 19.79 0.93 -12.65
N LEU A 159 20.73 0.53 -13.49
CA LEU A 159 20.56 0.56 -14.94
C LEU A 159 19.74 -0.65 -15.37
N GLN A 160 18.64 -0.39 -16.06
CA GLN A 160 17.81 -1.41 -16.68
C GLN A 160 18.15 -1.49 -18.17
N PRO A 161 18.62 -2.66 -18.66
CA PRO A 161 18.86 -2.85 -20.08
C PRO A 161 17.57 -2.68 -20.89
N GLU A 162 17.66 -1.98 -22.00
CA GLU A 162 16.57 -1.84 -22.97
C GLU A 162 16.96 -2.53 -24.28
N PRO A 163 16.11 -3.39 -24.88
CA PRO A 163 16.51 -4.22 -26.04
C PRO A 163 16.92 -3.45 -27.29
N ARG A 164 16.50 -2.20 -27.42
CA ARG A 164 16.74 -1.37 -28.62
C ARG A 164 17.07 0.09 -28.30
N ALA A 165 17.41 0.38 -27.04
CA ALA A 165 17.73 1.74 -26.59
C ALA A 165 18.88 1.71 -25.58
N ALA A 166 19.40 2.90 -25.24
CA ALA A 166 20.37 3.00 -24.15
C ALA A 166 19.77 2.53 -22.81
N PRO A 167 20.59 1.92 -21.93
CA PRO A 167 20.13 1.51 -20.62
C PRO A 167 19.51 2.67 -19.87
N ARG A 168 18.35 2.43 -19.25
CA ARG A 168 17.61 3.45 -18.49
C ARG A 168 17.93 3.33 -17.00
N LEU A 169 18.20 4.48 -16.35
CA LEU A 169 18.30 4.54 -14.90
C LEU A 169 16.91 4.46 -14.29
N VAL A 170 16.66 3.46 -13.45
CA VAL A 170 15.40 3.29 -12.71
C VAL A 170 15.66 3.40 -11.21
N GLU A 171 14.76 4.04 -10.52
CA GLU A 171 14.72 4.02 -9.05
C GLU A 171 13.77 2.92 -8.59
N GLU A 172 14.22 2.13 -7.63
CA GLU A 172 13.46 1.07 -7.00
C GLU A 172 13.31 1.39 -5.52
N LEU A 173 12.08 1.30 -5.03
CA LEU A 173 11.78 1.37 -3.61
C LEU A 173 11.46 -0.02 -3.09
N TYR A 174 12.26 -0.47 -2.17
CA TYR A 174 12.01 -1.67 -1.38
C TYR A 174 11.32 -1.28 -0.09
N LEU A 175 10.16 -1.87 0.16
CA LEU A 175 9.43 -1.78 1.41
C LEU A 175 9.65 -3.05 2.22
N GLY A 176 9.53 -2.95 3.53
CA GLY A 176 9.68 -4.08 4.44
C GLY A 176 8.77 -5.26 4.07
N ASP A 177 9.21 -6.45 4.42
CA ASP A 177 8.43 -7.67 4.23
C ASP A 177 7.19 -7.72 5.15
N ILE A 178 6.32 -8.68 4.91
CA ILE A 178 5.05 -8.86 5.61
C ILE A 178 5.02 -10.25 6.21
N HIS A 179 4.58 -10.35 7.47
CA HIS A 179 4.42 -11.66 8.11
C HIS A 179 3.42 -12.54 7.37
N THR A 180 3.69 -13.84 7.29
CA THR A 180 2.83 -14.81 6.63
C THR A 180 1.46 -14.90 7.29
N GLU A 181 1.43 -14.95 8.62
CA GLU A 181 0.20 -14.99 9.39
C GLU A 181 -0.39 -13.58 9.54
N ARG A 182 -1.62 -13.39 9.08
CA ARG A 182 -2.30 -12.09 9.11
C ARG A 182 -2.45 -11.53 10.53
N ALA A 183 -2.73 -12.37 11.51
CA ALA A 183 -2.90 -11.96 12.90
C ALA A 183 -1.61 -11.37 13.49
N GLU A 184 -0.46 -11.89 13.05
CA GLU A 184 0.85 -11.47 13.53
C GLU A 184 1.35 -10.17 12.89
N ARG A 185 0.77 -9.77 11.74
CA ARG A 185 1.19 -8.57 11.01
C ARG A 185 1.14 -7.30 11.84
N ARG A 186 0.23 -7.23 12.80
CA ARG A 186 0.05 -6.07 13.67
C ARG A 186 1.28 -5.79 14.55
N HIS A 187 2.01 -6.81 14.93
CA HIS A 187 3.18 -6.73 15.81
C HIS A 187 4.49 -7.03 15.09
N TYR A 188 4.41 -7.36 13.81
CA TYR A 188 5.57 -7.74 13.03
C TYR A 188 6.47 -6.55 12.70
N ARG A 189 7.75 -6.71 12.95
CA ARG A 189 8.77 -5.77 12.53
C ARG A 189 9.51 -6.34 11.32
N PRO A 190 9.50 -5.66 10.17
CA PRO A 190 10.16 -6.14 8.97
C PRO A 190 11.64 -6.36 9.16
N THR A 191 12.15 -7.46 8.63
CA THR A 191 13.58 -7.83 8.62
C THR A 191 14.11 -8.07 7.21
N GLY A 192 13.23 -8.15 6.23
CA GLY A 192 13.50 -8.29 4.82
C GLY A 192 12.70 -7.32 3.98
N TYR A 193 12.61 -7.58 2.68
CA TYR A 193 11.90 -6.72 1.73
C TYR A 193 10.91 -7.48 0.89
N GLN A 194 9.85 -6.78 0.48
CA GLN A 194 8.99 -7.19 -0.62
C GLN A 194 9.67 -6.91 -1.97
N ARG A 195 9.03 -7.35 -3.06
CA ARG A 195 9.44 -6.95 -4.41
C ARG A 195 9.46 -5.43 -4.53
N PRO A 196 10.47 -4.84 -5.20
CA PRO A 196 10.58 -3.41 -5.31
C PRO A 196 9.47 -2.81 -6.16
N LEU A 197 9.08 -1.61 -5.78
CA LEU A 197 8.28 -0.72 -6.59
C LEU A 197 9.23 0.12 -7.45
N GLN A 198 8.92 0.27 -8.72
CA GLN A 198 9.70 1.13 -9.62
C GLN A 198 9.06 2.50 -9.72
N SER A 199 9.91 3.54 -9.81
CA SER A 199 9.44 4.88 -10.14
C SER A 199 8.83 4.84 -11.55
N ALA A 200 7.59 5.30 -11.66
CA ALA A 200 7.05 5.67 -12.94
C ALA A 200 7.81 6.92 -13.38
N LEU A 201 8.86 6.76 -14.18
CA LEU A 201 9.38 7.89 -14.92
C LEU A 201 8.27 8.33 -15.87
N VAL A 202 7.56 9.37 -15.46
CA VAL A 202 6.86 10.22 -16.41
C VAL A 202 7.97 10.71 -17.34
N SER A 203 7.98 10.22 -18.57
CA SER A 203 8.69 10.95 -19.62
C SER A 203 8.11 12.35 -19.57
N LEU A 204 8.91 13.30 -19.13
CA LEU A 204 8.65 14.73 -19.29
C LEU A 204 8.70 15.03 -20.79
N GLY A 205 7.71 14.52 -21.51
CA GLY A 205 7.27 15.04 -22.78
C GLY A 205 6.49 16.30 -22.47
N SER A 206 7.13 17.43 -22.72
CA SER A 206 6.57 18.76 -22.78
C SER A 206 5.10 18.76 -23.19
N ARG A 207 4.23 19.10 -22.27
CA ARG A 207 2.98 19.82 -22.55
C ARG A 207 2.73 20.77 -21.38
N GLU A 208 3.34 21.94 -21.50
CA GLU A 208 2.66 23.16 -21.10
C GLU A 208 1.35 23.21 -21.87
N GLY A 209 0.28 23.51 -21.20
CA GLY A 209 -1.05 23.70 -21.80
C GLY A 209 -2.10 23.57 -20.73
N GLU A 210 -2.34 24.68 -20.08
CA GLU A 210 -3.66 25.28 -19.78
C GLU A 210 -4.83 24.30 -19.53
N PHE A 211 -5.31 24.23 -18.31
CA PHE A 211 -6.56 24.79 -17.77
C PHE A 211 -6.65 24.54 -16.27
#